data_b6eba19c33c4f1c804d2ab6dbb1dbb11
#
_entry.id   b6eba19c33c4f1c804d2ab6dbb1dbb11
#
_cell.length_a   1.000
_cell.length_b   1.000
_cell.length_c   1.000
_cell.angle_alpha   90.00
_cell.angle_beta   90.00
_cell.angle_gamma   90.00
#
_symmetry.space_group_name_H-M   'P 1'
#
loop_
_entity.id
_entity.type
_entity.pdbx_description
1 polymer ?
#
loop_
_entity_poly.entity_id
_entity_poly.type
_entity_poly.pdbx_seq_one_letter_code
_entity_poly.pdbx_strand_id
1 'polypeptide(L)' 'MKYSLEKKEDYAIFNLQEENLNSLIAPKLKSEFIFLRNEGVEHLILDMNGVKYVDSSGLSAILTANR' A
#
# COMPACT_ATOMS: atom_id res chain seq x y z
N MET A 1 -1.15 -7.39 8.82
CA MET A 1 -1.22 -7.24 7.35
C MET A 1 -0.03 -7.95 6.74
N LYS A 2 -0.28 -8.78 5.75
CA LYS A 2 0.80 -9.47 5.03
C LYS A 2 1.21 -8.66 3.81
N TYR A 3 2.49 -8.39 3.70
CA TYR A 3 3.02 -7.65 2.56
C TYR A 3 4.52 -7.89 2.44
N SER A 4 5.07 -7.56 1.28
CA SER A 4 6.50 -7.47 1.09
C SER A 4 6.85 -6.11 0.52
N LEU A 5 8.03 -5.64 0.86
CA LEU A 5 8.53 -4.34 0.43
C LEU A 5 9.91 -4.50 -0.17
N GLU A 6 10.09 -3.95 -1.37
CA GLU A 6 11.39 -3.96 -2.03
C GLU A 6 11.75 -2.52 -2.33
N LYS A 7 12.80 -2.01 -1.69
CA LYS A 7 13.29 -0.66 -1.92
C LYS A 7 14.37 -0.66 -2.98
N LYS A 8 14.19 0.17 -3.98
CA LYS A 8 15.18 0.44 -5.03
C LYS A 8 15.77 1.82 -4.81
N GLU A 9 16.65 2.26 -5.71
CA GLU A 9 17.37 3.52 -5.54
C GLU A 9 16.43 4.74 -5.49
N ASP A 10 15.46 4.80 -6.39
CA ASP A 10 14.54 5.95 -6.50
C ASP A 10 13.06 5.57 -6.46
N TYR A 11 12.74 4.30 -6.15
CA TYR A 11 11.36 3.85 -6.00
C TYR A 11 11.28 2.66 -5.05
N ALA A 12 10.08 2.28 -4.68
CA ALA A 12 9.83 1.09 -3.88
C ALA A 12 8.66 0.30 -4.46
N ILE A 13 8.70 -1.02 -4.31
CA ILE A 13 7.62 -1.90 -4.73
C ILE A 13 6.97 -2.46 -3.46
N PHE A 14 5.71 -2.18 -3.28
CA PHE A 14 4.91 -2.67 -2.15
C PHE A 14 3.96 -3.73 -2.67
N ASN A 15 4.18 -4.98 -2.28
CA ASN A 15 3.32 -6.10 -2.67
C ASN A 15 2.39 -6.41 -1.51
N LEU A 16 1.10 -6.11 -1.68
CA LEU A 16 0.08 -6.41 -0.68
C LEU A 16 -0.38 -7.87 -0.86
N GLN A 17 -0.18 -8.68 0.17
CA GLN A 17 -0.46 -10.11 0.15
C GLN A 17 -1.73 -10.44 0.93
N GLU A 18 -2.78 -9.64 0.73
CA GLU A 18 -4.10 -9.81 1.34
C GLU A 18 -5.14 -9.96 0.24
N GLU A 19 -6.10 -10.85 0.43
CA GLU A 19 -7.19 -11.01 -0.54
C GLU A 19 -8.21 -9.89 -0.46
N ASN A 20 -8.41 -9.35 0.73
CA ASN A 20 -9.42 -8.31 0.98
C ASN A 20 -8.74 -7.04 1.45
N LEU A 21 -8.93 -5.97 0.70
CA LEU A 21 -8.51 -4.65 1.14
C LEU A 21 -9.75 -3.92 1.65
N ASN A 22 -9.95 -3.98 2.94
CA ASN A 22 -11.16 -3.52 3.63
C ASN A 22 -10.82 -2.61 4.81
N SER A 23 -11.82 -2.31 5.63
CA SER A 23 -11.66 -1.41 6.77
C SER A 23 -10.70 -1.92 7.85
N LEU A 24 -10.41 -3.22 7.88
CA LEU A 24 -9.42 -3.79 8.81
C LEU A 24 -7.99 -3.57 8.31
N ILE A 25 -7.80 -3.62 7.02
CA ILE A 25 -6.47 -3.52 6.39
C ILE A 25 -6.14 -2.08 5.99
N ALA A 26 -7.13 -1.31 5.54
CA ALA A 26 -6.92 0.03 5.00
C ALA A 26 -6.14 0.98 5.93
N PRO A 27 -6.44 1.06 7.25
CA PRO A 27 -5.66 1.94 8.13
C PRO A 27 -4.20 1.52 8.24
N LYS A 28 -3.94 0.22 8.24
CA LYS A 28 -2.57 -0.31 8.30
C LYS A 28 -1.80 0.02 7.04
N LEU A 29 -2.45 -0.11 5.89
CA LEU A 29 -1.86 0.23 4.61
C LEU A 29 -1.55 1.73 4.51
N LYS A 30 -2.46 2.58 4.96
CA LYS A 30 -2.24 4.03 5.00
C LYS A 30 -1.02 4.38 5.86
N SER A 31 -0.88 3.74 7.02
CA SER A 31 0.24 3.97 7.93
C SER A 31 1.57 3.61 7.26
N GLU A 32 1.61 2.50 6.52
CA GLU A 32 2.81 2.11 5.79
C GLU A 32 3.16 3.12 4.70
N PHE A 33 2.18 3.63 3.98
CA PHE A 33 2.43 4.63 2.95
C PHE A 33 2.99 5.92 3.53
N ILE A 34 2.46 6.36 4.66
CA ILE A 34 2.94 7.57 5.36
C ILE A 34 4.37 7.34 5.84
N PHE A 35 4.64 6.18 6.40
CA PHE A 35 5.99 5.83 6.87
C PHE A 35 7.00 5.87 5.72
N LEU A 36 6.66 5.27 4.57
CA LEU A 36 7.54 5.25 3.41
C LEU A 36 7.79 6.65 2.87
N ARG A 37 6.76 7.50 2.84
CA ARG A 37 6.92 8.90 2.43
C ARG A 37 7.88 9.64 3.36
N ASN A 38 7.76 9.44 4.66
CA ASN A 38 8.64 10.07 5.64
C ASN A 38 10.07 9.56 5.53
N GLU A 39 10.26 8.37 4.99
CA GLU A 39 11.59 7.81 4.71
C GLU A 39 12.19 8.31 3.40
N GLY A 40 11.47 9.14 2.65
CA GLY A 40 11.97 9.72 1.42
C GLY A 40 11.61 8.96 0.15
N VAL A 41 10.73 7.98 0.23
CA VAL A 41 10.25 7.26 -0.96
C VAL A 41 9.35 8.18 -1.77
N GLU A 42 9.79 8.57 -2.97
CA GLU A 42 9.05 9.49 -3.84
C GLU A 42 8.13 8.77 -4.81
N HIS A 43 8.50 7.55 -5.20
CA HIS A 43 7.74 6.76 -6.17
C HIS A 43 7.45 5.40 -5.57
N LEU A 44 6.18 5.03 -5.54
CA LEU A 44 5.73 3.77 -4.99
C LEU A 44 4.96 3.00 -6.04
N ILE A 45 5.38 1.75 -6.29
CA ILE A 45 4.65 0.82 -7.12
C ILE A 45 3.87 -0.09 -6.19
N LEU A 46 2.55 -0.09 -6.31
CA LEU A 46 1.68 -0.91 -5.50
C LEU A 46 1.25 -2.13 -6.30
N ASP A 47 1.77 -3.30 -5.91
CA ASP A 47 1.42 -4.57 -6.53
C ASP A 47 0.29 -5.20 -5.72
N MET A 48 -0.87 -5.32 -6.35
CA MET A 48 -2.08 -5.86 -5.74
C MET A 48 -2.59 -7.12 -6.45
N ASN A 49 -1.69 -7.89 -7.03
CA ASN A 49 -2.07 -9.09 -7.77
C ASN A 49 -2.86 -10.11 -6.94
N GLY A 50 -2.59 -10.17 -5.63
CA GLY A 50 -3.30 -11.07 -4.73
C GLY A 50 -4.62 -10.53 -4.18
N VAL A 51 -4.91 -9.25 -4.43
CA VAL A 51 -6.12 -8.61 -3.91
C VAL A 51 -7.30 -8.93 -4.81
N LYS A 52 -8.34 -9.52 -4.22
CA LYS A 52 -9.55 -9.92 -4.96
C LYS A 52 -10.72 -8.97 -4.71
N TYR A 53 -10.77 -8.36 -3.53
CA TYR A 53 -11.88 -7.50 -3.12
C TYR A 53 -11.36 -6.22 -2.51
N VAL A 54 -11.91 -5.09 -2.94
CA VAL A 54 -11.59 -3.76 -2.42
C VAL A 54 -12.89 -3.05 -2.11
N ASP A 55 -13.08 -2.61 -0.86
CA ASP A 55 -14.24 -1.79 -0.50
C ASP A 55 -13.85 -0.30 -0.54
N SER A 56 -14.78 0.57 -0.14
CA SER A 56 -14.55 2.01 -0.17
C SER A 56 -13.40 2.46 0.74
N SER A 57 -13.20 1.76 1.86
CA SER A 57 -12.07 2.04 2.77
C SER A 57 -10.74 1.69 2.11
N GLY A 58 -10.70 0.55 1.40
CA GLY A 58 -9.52 0.13 0.66
C GLY A 58 -9.19 1.09 -0.46
N LEU A 59 -10.20 1.52 -1.21
CA LEU A 59 -10.01 2.50 -2.27
C LEU A 59 -9.45 3.81 -1.72
N SER A 60 -9.96 4.27 -0.58
CA SER A 60 -9.45 5.47 0.08
C SER A 60 -7.97 5.34 0.45
N ALA A 61 -7.54 4.16 0.91
CA ALA A 61 -6.13 3.90 1.21
C ALA A 61 -5.25 4.01 -0.04
N ILE A 62 -5.71 3.44 -1.16
CA ILE A 62 -4.99 3.52 -2.43
C ILE A 62 -4.86 4.97 -2.88
N LEU A 63 -5.93 5.75 -2.77
CA LEU A 63 -5.92 7.16 -3.14
C LEU A 63 -4.97 7.98 -2.26
N THR A 64 -4.81 7.59 -1.01
CA THR A 64 -3.83 8.22 -0.11
C THR A 64 -2.40 8.06 -0.64
N ALA A 65 -2.07 6.90 -1.18
CA ALA A 65 -0.75 6.64 -1.75
C ALA A 65 -0.48 7.51 -2.99
N ASN A 66 -1.53 7.94 -3.66
CA ASN A 66 -1.43 8.67 -4.93
C ASN A 66 -1.27 10.19 -4.73
N ARG A 67 -1.14 10.65 -3.50
CA ARG A 67 -1.00 12.08 -3.20
C ARG A 67 0.48 12.50 -3.13
#